data_f3476400bbf7f9f08eb108d64de3126d
#
_entry.id   f3476400bbf7f9f08eb108d64de3126d
#
_cell.length_a   1.000
_cell.length_b   1.000
_cell.length_c   1.000
_cell.angle_alpha   90.00
_cell.angle_beta   90.00
_cell.angle_gamma   90.00
#
_symmetry.space_group_name_H-M   'P 1'
#
loop_
_entity.id
_entity.type
_entity.pdbx_description
1 polymer ?
#
loop_
_entity_poly.entity_id
_entity_poly.type
_entity_poly.pdbx_seq_one_letter_code
_entity_poly.pdbx_strand_id
1 'polypeptide(L)'
;EVAPKLNGIIDVATLTGAQIVALGTKTAAVMTNDFEFSGKFLSAANAAGEQFWPMPLPPELRASLDSPVADLANIGERMGGMLVAGLFLQEFVAPNLPWLHLDIAGPSYNEGAAHGYTPVGGVGFALRSLVRLAQITK
;
A
#
# COMPACT_ATOMS: atom_id res chain seq x y z
N GLU A 1 -22.46 10.48 17.58
CA GLU A 1 -22.35 9.44 16.53
C GLU A 1 -21.48 8.31 17.06
N VAL A 2 -21.97 7.08 17.02
CA VAL A 2 -21.16 5.91 17.37
C VAL A 2 -20.31 5.62 16.16
N ALA A 3 -18.98 5.76 16.31
CA ALA A 3 -18.04 5.41 15.25
C ALA A 3 -18.24 3.92 14.86
N PRO A 4 -18.28 3.58 13.58
CA PRO A 4 -18.41 2.19 13.17
C PRO A 4 -17.24 1.38 13.71
N LYS A 5 -17.51 0.16 14.17
CA LYS A 5 -16.45 -0.77 14.57
C LYS A 5 -15.74 -1.26 13.30
N LEU A 6 -14.52 -0.80 13.08
CA LEU A 6 -13.70 -1.22 11.95
C LEU A 6 -13.00 -2.54 12.25
N ASN A 7 -12.99 -3.45 11.29
CA ASN A 7 -12.22 -4.69 11.33
C ASN A 7 -10.81 -4.51 10.72
N GLY A 8 -10.57 -3.41 10.03
CA GLY A 8 -9.30 -3.05 9.43
C GLY A 8 -9.43 -1.84 8.53
N ILE A 9 -8.32 -1.27 8.12
CA ILE A 9 -8.21 -0.18 7.15
C ILE A 9 -7.30 -0.61 6.01
N ILE A 10 -7.67 -0.27 4.79
CA ILE A 10 -6.80 -0.37 3.62
C ILE A 10 -6.77 1.00 2.97
N ASP A 11 -5.59 1.58 2.85
CA ASP A 11 -5.38 2.75 2.02
C ASP A 11 -4.67 2.38 0.72
N VAL A 12 -4.99 3.10 -0.35
CA VAL A 12 -4.44 2.87 -1.69
C VAL A 12 -3.94 4.19 -2.23
N ALA A 13 -2.67 4.25 -2.58
CA ALA A 13 -2.08 5.47 -3.11
C ALA A 13 -1.02 5.18 -4.19
N THR A 14 -0.83 6.13 -5.09
CA THR A 14 0.36 6.21 -5.96
C THR A 14 1.43 7.02 -5.23
N LEU A 15 1.91 6.47 -4.10
CA LEU A 15 2.60 7.25 -3.09
C LEU A 15 4.03 7.60 -3.49
N THR A 16 4.79 6.63 -4.03
CA THR A 16 6.23 6.83 -4.17
C THR A 16 6.79 6.42 -5.54
N GLY A 17 7.69 7.26 -6.07
CA GLY A 17 8.55 6.85 -7.19
C GLY A 17 9.52 5.72 -6.81
N ALA A 18 9.86 5.60 -5.51
CA ALA A 18 10.70 4.53 -5.01
C ALA A 18 10.07 3.14 -5.19
N GLN A 19 8.74 3.03 -5.12
CA GLN A 19 7.99 1.82 -5.43
C GLN A 19 8.24 1.39 -6.89
N ILE A 20 8.17 2.33 -7.84
CA ILE A 20 8.40 2.06 -9.26
C ILE A 20 9.84 1.57 -9.49
N VAL A 21 10.81 2.21 -8.84
CA VAL A 21 12.23 1.83 -8.94
C VAL A 21 12.48 0.42 -8.38
N ALA A 22 11.80 0.07 -7.27
CA ALA A 22 12.01 -1.22 -6.60
C ALA A 22 11.28 -2.38 -7.28
N LEU A 23 10.02 -2.18 -7.70
CA LEU A 23 9.13 -3.26 -8.15
C LEU A 23 8.68 -3.13 -9.60
N GLY A 24 9.04 -2.04 -10.28
CA GLY A 24 8.64 -1.78 -11.67
C GLY A 24 7.18 -1.37 -11.80
N THR A 25 6.67 -1.46 -13.03
CA THR A 25 5.35 -0.93 -13.42
C THR A 25 4.22 -1.97 -13.42
N LYS A 26 4.46 -3.19 -12.93
CA LYS A 26 3.47 -4.27 -12.96
C LYS A 26 3.16 -4.87 -11.59
N THR A 27 3.99 -4.59 -10.59
CA THR A 27 3.86 -5.12 -9.23
C THR A 27 3.72 -3.96 -8.26
N ALA A 28 2.68 -3.96 -7.43
CA ALA A 28 2.50 -3.00 -6.35
C ALA A 28 3.16 -3.47 -5.06
N ALA A 29 3.40 -2.54 -4.13
CA ALA A 29 3.83 -2.87 -2.79
C ALA A 29 2.64 -2.99 -1.85
N VAL A 30 2.74 -3.88 -0.85
CA VAL A 30 1.86 -3.92 0.30
C VAL A 30 2.68 -3.86 1.59
N MET A 31 2.32 -2.93 2.47
CA MET A 31 2.89 -2.78 3.81
C MET A 31 1.79 -2.93 4.85
N THR A 32 2.15 -3.40 6.04
CA THR A 32 1.16 -3.76 7.05
C THR A 32 1.71 -3.71 8.47
N ASN A 33 0.82 -3.52 9.43
CA ASN A 33 1.03 -3.81 10.85
C ASN A 33 0.42 -5.15 11.28
N ASP A 34 -0.27 -5.88 10.36
CA ASP A 34 -0.97 -7.14 10.63
C ASP A 34 -0.72 -8.16 9.50
N PHE A 35 0.12 -9.15 9.79
CA PHE A 35 0.50 -10.17 8.80
C PHE A 35 -0.64 -11.12 8.41
N GLU A 36 -1.62 -11.36 9.30
CA GLU A 36 -2.77 -12.20 8.98
C GLU A 36 -3.67 -11.47 7.97
N PHE A 37 -3.93 -10.19 8.19
CA PHE A 37 -4.70 -9.35 7.28
C PHE A 37 -4.01 -9.25 5.91
N SER A 38 -2.68 -9.03 5.91
CA SER A 38 -1.88 -9.03 4.67
C SER A 38 -1.95 -10.36 3.93
N GLY A 39 -1.87 -11.49 4.62
CA GLY A 39 -1.98 -12.82 4.02
C GLY A 39 -3.33 -13.04 3.34
N LYS A 40 -4.43 -12.62 3.96
CA LYS A 40 -5.78 -12.67 3.36
C LYS A 40 -5.86 -11.80 2.09
N PHE A 41 -5.31 -10.58 2.16
CA PHE A 41 -5.28 -9.67 1.01
C PHE A 41 -4.45 -10.26 -0.15
N LEU A 42 -3.24 -10.74 0.12
CA LEU A 42 -2.36 -11.32 -0.91
C LEU A 42 -2.99 -12.54 -1.59
N SER A 43 -3.71 -13.38 -0.83
CA SER A 43 -4.46 -14.51 -1.39
C SER A 43 -5.58 -14.03 -2.31
N ALA A 44 -6.30 -12.97 -1.91
CA ALA A 44 -7.35 -12.36 -2.75
C ALA A 44 -6.76 -11.72 -4.01
N ALA A 45 -5.63 -11.02 -3.90
CA ALA A 45 -4.92 -10.39 -5.00
C ALA A 45 -4.43 -11.42 -6.04
N ASN A 46 -3.83 -12.50 -5.57
CA ASN A 46 -3.43 -13.63 -6.42
C ASN A 46 -4.61 -14.22 -7.19
N ALA A 47 -5.74 -14.46 -6.50
CA ALA A 47 -6.95 -14.98 -7.13
C ALA A 47 -7.58 -13.98 -8.12
N ALA A 48 -7.36 -12.68 -7.93
CA ALA A 48 -7.79 -11.62 -8.82
C ALA A 48 -6.83 -11.36 -9.99
N GLY A 49 -5.63 -11.96 -9.96
CA GLY A 49 -4.57 -11.78 -10.97
C GLY A 49 -3.88 -10.42 -10.92
N GLU A 50 -3.87 -9.75 -9.75
CA GLU A 50 -3.12 -8.53 -9.51
C GLU A 50 -1.89 -8.83 -8.66
N GLN A 51 -0.72 -8.35 -9.11
CA GLN A 51 0.54 -8.68 -8.47
C GLN A 51 0.89 -7.67 -7.37
N PHE A 52 1.04 -8.17 -6.14
CA PHE A 52 1.51 -7.41 -4.99
C PHE A 52 2.72 -8.10 -4.36
N TRP A 53 3.64 -7.29 -3.83
CA TRP A 53 4.79 -7.77 -3.08
C TRP A 53 4.82 -7.17 -1.67
N PRO A 54 4.92 -8.00 -0.63
CA PRO A 54 4.98 -7.50 0.74
C PRO A 54 6.33 -6.82 0.99
N MET A 55 6.27 -5.61 1.57
CA MET A 55 7.44 -4.82 1.92
C MET A 55 7.49 -4.64 3.44
N PRO A 56 8.69 -4.65 4.04
CA PRO A 56 8.84 -4.46 5.48
C PRO A 56 8.60 -2.99 5.88
N LEU A 57 8.32 -2.79 7.18
CA LEU A 57 8.34 -1.48 7.83
C LEU A 57 9.42 -1.48 8.92
N PRO A 58 10.71 -1.34 8.56
CA PRO A 58 11.81 -1.41 9.52
C PRO A 58 11.79 -0.19 10.43
N PRO A 59 11.67 -0.38 11.77
CA PRO A 59 11.45 0.73 12.71
C PRO A 59 12.61 1.72 12.77
N GLU A 60 13.82 1.31 12.42
CA GLU A 60 15.01 2.16 12.38
C GLU A 60 14.90 3.32 11.37
N LEU A 61 14.10 3.17 10.31
CA LEU A 61 13.89 4.24 9.32
C LEU A 61 12.95 5.34 9.84
N ARG A 62 12.19 5.07 10.92
CA ARG A 62 11.23 6.02 11.49
C ARG A 62 11.92 7.32 11.96
N ALA A 63 13.15 7.25 12.45
CA ALA A 63 13.90 8.40 12.92
C ALA A 63 14.11 9.49 11.85
N SER A 64 14.09 9.11 10.56
CA SER A 64 14.20 10.08 9.46
C SER A 64 12.97 10.99 9.31
N LEU A 65 11.88 10.69 10.02
CA LEU A 65 10.66 11.49 10.06
C LEU A 65 10.61 12.44 11.27
N ASP A 66 11.63 12.46 12.12
CA ASP A 66 11.70 13.40 13.24
C ASP A 66 11.88 14.82 12.72
N SER A 67 11.18 15.77 13.36
CA SER A 67 11.21 17.18 12.98
C SER A 67 11.47 18.08 14.18
N PRO A 68 12.33 19.10 14.06
CA PRO A 68 12.52 20.09 15.11
C PRO A 68 11.40 21.13 15.19
N VAL A 69 10.49 21.18 14.22
CA VAL A 69 9.46 22.23 14.08
C VAL A 69 8.04 21.70 13.92
N ALA A 70 7.85 20.38 13.78
CA ALA A 70 6.56 19.74 13.65
C ALA A 70 6.56 18.41 14.41
N ASP A 71 5.38 17.85 14.64
CA ASP A 71 5.23 16.52 15.29
C ASP A 71 5.84 15.41 14.42
N LEU A 72 5.81 15.59 13.11
CA LEU A 72 6.30 14.62 12.15
C LEU A 72 6.67 15.32 10.82
N ALA A 73 7.83 15.00 10.25
CA ALA A 73 8.17 15.42 8.90
C ALA A 73 7.37 14.59 7.89
N ASN A 74 6.85 15.23 6.84
CA ASN A 74 6.10 14.53 5.79
C ASN A 74 6.99 13.92 4.70
N ILE A 75 8.30 14.07 4.80
CA ILE A 75 9.29 13.47 3.93
C ILE A 75 10.53 13.12 4.77
N GLY A 76 11.06 11.93 4.59
CA GLY A 76 12.27 11.48 5.24
C GLY A 76 13.41 11.24 4.25
N GLU A 77 14.31 10.34 4.56
CA GLU A 77 15.46 10.01 3.72
C GLU A 77 15.03 9.40 2.38
N ARG A 78 15.82 9.70 1.34
CA ARG A 78 15.59 9.16 -0.01
C ARG A 78 15.81 7.64 -0.06
N MET A 79 16.80 7.14 0.67
CA MET A 79 17.09 5.70 0.73
C MET A 79 16.00 5.01 1.55
N GLY A 80 15.43 3.95 1.01
CA GLY A 80 14.27 3.31 1.61
C GLY A 80 12.98 4.15 1.53
N GLY A 81 12.91 5.14 0.64
CA GLY A 81 11.83 6.14 0.59
C GLY A 81 10.42 5.56 0.55
N MET A 82 10.19 4.41 -0.10
CA MET A 82 8.90 3.71 -0.06
C MET A 82 8.57 3.23 1.37
N LEU A 83 9.55 2.69 2.09
CA LEU A 83 9.38 2.18 3.44
C LEU A 83 9.17 3.32 4.45
N VAL A 84 9.92 4.41 4.28
CA VAL A 84 9.76 5.65 5.06
C VAL A 84 8.35 6.23 4.87
N ALA A 85 7.85 6.25 3.64
CA ALA A 85 6.48 6.70 3.36
C ALA A 85 5.43 5.80 4.01
N GLY A 86 5.63 4.48 4.01
CA GLY A 86 4.78 3.53 4.73
C GLY A 86 4.80 3.77 6.24
N LEU A 87 5.97 4.01 6.84
CA LEU A 87 6.12 4.36 8.26
C LEU A 87 5.42 5.69 8.59
N PHE A 88 5.49 6.68 7.70
CA PHE A 88 4.74 7.93 7.86
C PHE A 88 3.23 7.67 7.95
N LEU A 89 2.66 6.88 7.05
CA LEU A 89 1.23 6.56 7.07
C LEU A 89 0.83 5.77 8.32
N GLN A 90 1.70 4.87 8.79
CA GLN A 90 1.46 4.07 9.99
C GLN A 90 1.26 4.92 11.25
N GLU A 91 1.88 6.10 11.35
CA GLU A 91 1.73 7.03 12.47
C GLU A 91 0.27 7.49 12.68
N PHE A 92 -0.55 7.44 11.63
CA PHE A 92 -1.95 7.85 11.65
C PHE A 92 -2.92 6.68 11.88
N VAL A 93 -2.41 5.47 12.05
CA VAL A 93 -3.21 4.26 12.28
C VAL A 93 -3.30 3.97 13.77
N ALA A 94 -4.52 3.72 14.27
CA ALA A 94 -4.70 3.34 15.66
C ALA A 94 -3.93 2.04 15.99
N PRO A 95 -3.27 1.93 17.15
CA PRO A 95 -2.32 0.84 17.46
C PRO A 95 -2.85 -0.58 17.30
N ASN A 96 -4.15 -0.79 17.49
CA ASN A 96 -4.77 -2.13 17.46
C ASN A 96 -5.68 -2.33 16.24
N LEU A 97 -5.59 -1.45 15.26
CA LEU A 97 -6.40 -1.54 14.03
C LEU A 97 -5.58 -2.19 12.93
N PRO A 98 -5.98 -3.37 12.41
CA PRO A 98 -5.33 -3.98 11.26
C PRO A 98 -5.30 -3.01 10.08
N TRP A 99 -4.14 -2.87 9.46
CA TRP A 99 -3.92 -1.90 8.40
C TRP A 99 -3.07 -2.46 7.27
N LEU A 100 -3.46 -2.10 6.05
CA LEU A 100 -2.68 -2.31 4.84
C LEU A 100 -2.51 -0.99 4.11
N HIS A 101 -1.29 -0.69 3.69
CA HIS A 101 -1.00 0.31 2.69
C HIS A 101 -0.66 -0.35 1.36
N LEU A 102 -1.35 0.05 0.29
CA LEU A 102 -1.10 -0.42 -1.06
C LEU A 102 -0.48 0.71 -1.88
N ASP A 103 0.86 0.67 -2.07
CA ASP A 103 1.53 1.60 -2.97
C ASP A 103 1.46 1.06 -4.40
N ILE A 104 0.56 1.63 -5.18
CA ILE A 104 0.27 1.23 -6.56
C ILE A 104 0.90 2.16 -7.60
N ALA A 105 1.91 2.96 -7.22
CA ALA A 105 2.50 3.97 -8.11
C ALA A 105 2.92 3.41 -9.48
N GLY A 106 3.53 2.21 -9.51
CA GLY A 106 3.95 1.57 -10.75
C GLY A 106 2.79 1.08 -11.61
N PRO A 107 1.91 0.20 -11.11
CA PRO A 107 0.89 -0.45 -11.94
C PRO A 107 -0.40 0.36 -12.14
N SER A 108 -0.53 1.55 -11.56
CA SER A 108 -1.76 2.35 -11.63
C SER A 108 -2.05 2.93 -13.00
N TYR A 109 -1.03 3.07 -13.85
CA TYR A 109 -1.13 3.74 -15.14
C TYR A 109 -0.34 3.00 -16.21
N ASN A 110 -0.95 2.78 -17.39
CA ASN A 110 -0.33 2.14 -18.53
C ASN A 110 -0.09 3.17 -19.64
N GLU A 111 1.18 3.50 -19.89
CA GLU A 111 1.61 4.39 -20.98
C GLU A 111 1.74 3.64 -22.32
N GLY A 112 1.81 2.32 -22.29
CA GLY A 112 1.95 1.47 -23.47
C GLY A 112 0.62 1.09 -24.09
N ALA A 113 0.67 0.18 -25.08
CA ALA A 113 -0.52 -0.37 -25.71
C ALA A 113 -1.40 -1.14 -24.69
N ALA A 114 -2.72 -1.12 -24.90
CA ALA A 114 -3.63 -1.94 -24.14
C ALA A 114 -3.32 -3.44 -24.30
N HIS A 115 -3.45 -4.22 -23.22
CA HIS A 115 -3.20 -5.66 -23.24
C HIS A 115 -4.07 -6.38 -22.18
N GLY A 116 -4.60 -7.55 -22.52
CA GLY A 116 -5.52 -8.27 -21.63
C GLY A 116 -6.70 -7.37 -21.23
N TYR A 117 -6.86 -7.17 -19.93
CA TYR A 117 -7.86 -6.26 -19.36
C TYR A 117 -7.27 -4.89 -18.92
N THR A 118 -5.99 -4.65 -19.22
CA THR A 118 -5.30 -3.39 -18.90
C THR A 118 -5.47 -2.40 -20.04
N PRO A 119 -6.23 -1.29 -19.87
CA PRO A 119 -6.37 -0.25 -20.88
C PRO A 119 -5.13 0.62 -20.99
N VAL A 120 -5.09 1.52 -21.97
CA VAL A 120 -4.19 2.68 -21.94
C VAL A 120 -4.70 3.67 -20.91
N GLY A 121 -3.81 4.28 -20.15
CA GLY A 121 -4.17 5.24 -19.10
C GLY A 121 -4.35 4.59 -17.73
N GLY A 122 -5.27 5.11 -16.93
CA GLY A 122 -5.56 4.56 -15.60
C GLY A 122 -6.15 3.15 -15.68
N VAL A 123 -5.60 2.22 -14.90
CA VAL A 123 -5.95 0.78 -15.03
C VAL A 123 -6.87 0.26 -13.93
N GLY A 124 -7.17 1.06 -12.90
CA GLY A 124 -7.98 0.62 -11.76
C GLY A 124 -7.30 -0.49 -10.95
N PHE A 125 -5.97 -0.47 -10.84
CA PHE A 125 -5.20 -1.46 -10.09
C PHE A 125 -5.65 -1.51 -8.63
N ALA A 126 -5.63 -2.68 -8.01
CA ALA A 126 -6.16 -3.05 -6.70
C ALA A 126 -7.69 -3.21 -6.63
N LEU A 127 -8.48 -2.66 -7.56
CA LEU A 127 -9.95 -2.77 -7.50
C LEU A 127 -10.41 -4.24 -7.40
N ARG A 128 -9.88 -5.11 -8.25
CA ARG A 128 -10.30 -6.52 -8.30
C ARG A 128 -9.87 -7.29 -7.05
N SER A 129 -8.68 -6.98 -6.53
CA SER A 129 -8.18 -7.54 -5.27
C SER A 129 -9.07 -7.16 -4.09
N LEU A 130 -9.47 -5.88 -4.00
CA LEU A 130 -10.34 -5.38 -2.94
C LEU A 130 -11.75 -5.98 -3.01
N VAL A 131 -12.33 -6.07 -4.22
CA VAL A 131 -13.62 -6.76 -4.42
C VAL A 131 -13.53 -8.22 -4.00
N ARG A 132 -12.45 -8.90 -4.37
CA ARG A 132 -12.23 -10.31 -3.99
C ARG A 132 -12.07 -10.47 -2.48
N LEU A 133 -11.29 -9.60 -1.84
CA LEU A 133 -11.15 -9.59 -0.38
C LEU A 133 -12.50 -9.42 0.31
N ALA A 134 -13.32 -8.44 -0.12
CA ALA A 134 -14.64 -8.20 0.46
C ALA A 134 -15.59 -9.41 0.30
N GLN A 135 -15.43 -10.22 -0.74
CA GLN A 135 -16.22 -11.43 -0.94
C GLN A 135 -15.86 -12.56 0.03
N ILE A 136 -14.61 -12.64 0.47
CA ILE A 136 -14.12 -13.72 1.34
C ILE A 136 -14.08 -13.36 2.82
N THR A 137 -14.29 -12.09 3.17
CA THR A 137 -14.31 -11.60 4.57
C THR A 137 -15.71 -11.50 5.17
N LYS A 138 -16.66 -12.25 4.65
CA LYS A 138 -18.03 -12.34 5.19
C LYS A 138 -18.09 -13.04 6.53
#